data_4f677a801a039e1ae45b40e5059cc3a0
#
_entry.id   4f677a801a039e1ae45b40e5059cc3a0
#
_cell.length_a   1.000
_cell.length_b   1.000
_cell.length_c   1.000
_cell.angle_alpha   90.00
_cell.angle_beta   90.00
_cell.angle_gamma   90.00
#
_symmetry.space_group_name_H-M   'P 1'
#
loop_
_entity.id
_entity.type
_entity.pdbx_description
1 polymer ?
#
loop_
_entity_poly.entity_id
_entity_poly.type
_entity_poly.pdbx_seq_one_letter_code
_entity_poly.pdbx_strand_id
1 'polypeptide(L)'
;MTLMSALGLMAQDRTLRVDYLFSGTDKTQEIALDEMSCFDGWAGRRVNPDGVPVRGNGQITMSDMSSGKVLYRQSFSTLFQEWQTTEEATRLRKAFENVFLLPMPSAPAE
;
A
#
# COMPACT_ATOMS: atom_id res chain seq x y z
N MET A 1 -15.12 -16.06 -24.23
CA MET A 1 -14.04 -15.38 -23.44
C MET A 1 -14.56 -14.56 -22.31
N THR A 2 -15.86 -14.31 -22.27
CA THR A 2 -16.48 -13.58 -21.15
C THR A 2 -16.25 -14.28 -19.81
N LEU A 3 -16.20 -15.61 -19.79
CA LEU A 3 -15.97 -16.37 -18.57
C LEU A 3 -14.61 -16.05 -17.94
N MET A 4 -13.57 -15.94 -18.77
CA MET A 4 -12.23 -15.58 -18.29
C MET A 4 -12.20 -14.18 -17.69
N SER A 5 -12.88 -13.24 -18.33
CA SER A 5 -12.98 -11.88 -17.80
C SER A 5 -13.71 -11.85 -16.47
N ALA A 6 -14.76 -12.65 -16.32
CA ALA A 6 -15.50 -12.73 -15.07
C ALA A 6 -14.63 -13.26 -13.93
N LEU A 7 -13.79 -14.27 -14.20
CA LEU A 7 -12.86 -14.81 -13.21
C LEU A 7 -11.84 -13.75 -12.79
N GLY A 8 -11.33 -12.96 -13.73
CA GLY A 8 -10.41 -11.87 -13.41
C GLY A 8 -11.06 -10.82 -12.53
N LEU A 9 -12.32 -10.49 -12.80
CA LEU A 9 -13.06 -9.53 -11.97
C LEU A 9 -13.28 -10.09 -10.57
N MET A 10 -13.60 -11.38 -10.44
CA MET A 10 -13.80 -12.01 -9.14
C MET A 10 -12.51 -11.98 -8.30
N ALA A 11 -11.36 -12.23 -8.94
CA ALA A 11 -10.08 -12.15 -8.24
C ALA A 11 -9.81 -10.74 -7.72
N GLN A 12 -10.25 -9.71 -8.47
CA GLN A 12 -10.11 -8.30 -8.06
C GLN A 12 -11.14 -7.88 -7.03
N ASP A 13 -12.15 -8.72 -6.75
CA ASP A 13 -13.17 -8.42 -5.75
C ASP A 13 -12.76 -8.90 -4.35
N ARG A 14 -11.48 -9.05 -4.12
CA ARG A 14 -10.92 -9.29 -2.80
C ARG A 14 -9.94 -8.19 -2.48
N THR A 15 -9.79 -7.93 -1.19
CA THR A 15 -8.86 -6.90 -0.71
C THR A 15 -7.69 -7.57 -0.01
N LEU A 16 -6.49 -7.12 -0.35
CA LEU A 16 -5.27 -7.41 0.40
C LEU A 16 -5.03 -6.25 1.36
N ARG A 17 -4.99 -6.56 2.65
CA ARG A 17 -4.64 -5.58 3.67
C ARG A 17 -3.19 -5.79 4.05
N VAL A 18 -2.41 -4.72 3.98
CA VAL A 18 -0.99 -4.74 4.35
C VAL A 18 -0.76 -3.71 5.45
N ASP A 19 -0.27 -4.17 6.58
CA ASP A 19 0.04 -3.32 7.71
C ASP A 19 1.56 -3.13 7.75
N TYR A 20 1.99 -1.87 7.62
CA TYR A 20 3.40 -1.49 7.73
C TYR A 20 3.64 -0.72 9.00
N LEU A 21 4.84 -0.84 9.51
CA LEU A 21 5.31 -0.07 10.65
C LEU A 21 6.35 0.93 10.17
N PHE A 22 6.08 2.20 10.38
CA PHE A 22 7.00 3.29 10.10
C PHE A 22 7.61 3.75 11.40
N SER A 23 8.92 3.71 11.52
CA SER A 23 9.60 4.04 12.77
C SER A 23 10.87 4.85 12.52
N GLY A 24 11.32 5.52 13.56
CA GLY A 24 12.57 6.27 13.50
C GLY A 24 12.55 7.54 14.35
N THR A 25 13.38 8.48 13.95
CA THR A 25 13.55 9.78 14.58
C THR A 25 13.32 10.88 13.54
N ASP A 26 13.64 12.11 13.88
CA ASP A 26 13.59 13.22 12.91
C ASP A 26 14.55 13.03 11.73
N LYS A 27 15.57 12.19 11.89
CA LYS A 27 16.61 12.00 10.87
C LYS A 27 16.63 10.62 10.25
N THR A 28 15.84 9.68 10.78
CA THR A 28 15.84 8.28 10.31
C THR A 28 14.42 7.81 10.06
N GLN A 29 14.27 6.93 9.09
CA GLN A 29 13.01 6.26 8.81
C GLN A 29 13.29 4.81 8.46
N GLU A 30 12.58 3.92 9.13
CA GLU A 30 12.59 2.49 8.82
C GLU A 30 11.16 2.06 8.56
N ILE A 31 10.99 1.21 7.55
CA ILE A 31 9.67 0.68 7.18
C ILE A 31 9.77 -0.84 7.27
N ALA A 32 8.86 -1.44 8.03
CA ALA A 32 8.81 -2.88 8.19
C ALA A 32 7.39 -3.39 7.92
N LEU A 33 7.30 -4.55 7.29
CA LEU A 33 6.04 -5.24 7.14
C LEU A 33 5.67 -5.84 8.49
N ASP A 34 4.47 -5.51 8.98
CA ASP A 34 3.96 -6.04 10.24
C ASP A 34 3.07 -7.25 9.97
N GLU A 35 2.00 -7.06 9.21
CA GLU A 35 1.02 -8.10 8.99
C GLU A 35 0.38 -7.98 7.62
N MET A 36 -0.02 -9.12 7.05
CA MET A 36 -0.81 -9.17 5.83
C MET A 36 -2.04 -10.04 6.06
N SER A 37 -3.17 -9.60 5.55
CA SER A 37 -4.41 -10.36 5.59
C SER A 37 -5.22 -10.07 4.33
N CYS A 38 -6.29 -10.83 4.12
CA CYS A 38 -7.17 -10.58 2.98
C CYS A 38 -8.62 -10.82 3.38
N PHE A 39 -9.52 -10.17 2.67
CA PHE A 39 -10.95 -10.33 2.89
C PHE A 39 -11.71 -10.11 1.57
N ASP A 40 -12.96 -10.55 1.53
CA ASP A 40 -13.80 -10.42 0.35
C ASP A 40 -14.24 -8.97 0.15
N GLY A 41 -14.39 -8.59 -1.11
CA GLY A 41 -14.81 -7.26 -1.50
C GLY A 41 -13.64 -6.33 -1.80
N TRP A 42 -13.85 -5.40 -2.72
CA TRP A 42 -12.90 -4.35 -3.05
C TRP A 42 -13.68 -3.07 -3.30
N ALA A 43 -13.53 -2.11 -2.40
CA ALA A 43 -14.20 -0.81 -2.46
C ALA A 43 -13.32 0.30 -3.04
N GLY A 44 -12.08 -0.01 -3.39
CA GLY A 44 -11.13 0.99 -3.89
C GLY A 44 -11.29 1.26 -5.38
N ARG A 45 -10.28 1.96 -5.91
CA ARG A 45 -10.28 2.39 -7.31
C ARG A 45 -10.20 1.20 -8.26
N ARG A 46 -11.05 1.20 -9.29
CA ARG A 46 -11.08 0.17 -10.33
C ARG A 46 -10.63 0.68 -11.69
N VAL A 47 -10.61 2.00 -11.89
CA VAL A 47 -10.23 2.65 -13.13
C VAL A 47 -8.85 3.27 -12.95
N ASN A 48 -7.95 3.05 -13.92
CA ASN A 48 -6.57 3.52 -13.86
C ASN A 48 -5.88 3.14 -12.55
N PRO A 49 -5.87 1.83 -12.21
CA PRO A 49 -5.31 1.42 -10.92
C PRO A 49 -3.81 1.71 -10.79
N ASP A 50 -3.10 1.79 -11.90
CA ASP A 50 -1.67 2.06 -11.95
C ASP A 50 -1.35 3.57 -12.04
N GLY A 51 -2.35 4.41 -12.25
CA GLY A 51 -2.14 5.84 -12.39
C GLY A 51 -2.69 6.62 -11.22
N VAL A 52 -1.85 7.43 -10.56
CA VAL A 52 -2.29 8.35 -9.52
C VAL A 52 -1.58 9.67 -9.68
N PRO A 53 -2.25 10.79 -9.36
CA PRO A 53 -1.57 12.05 -9.19
C PRO A 53 -0.59 11.94 -8.03
N VAL A 54 0.57 12.55 -8.15
CA VAL A 54 1.53 12.58 -7.05
C VAL A 54 0.97 13.46 -5.95
N ARG A 55 0.65 12.86 -4.81
CA ARG A 55 0.14 13.55 -3.63
C ARG A 55 0.73 12.89 -2.40
N GLY A 56 0.97 13.69 -1.36
CA GLY A 56 1.56 13.18 -0.13
C GLY A 56 3.04 12.90 -0.29
N ASN A 57 3.59 12.22 0.71
CA ASN A 57 5.03 12.04 0.86
C ASN A 57 5.51 10.64 0.52
N GLY A 58 4.60 9.74 0.20
CA GLY A 58 4.95 8.36 -0.13
C GLY A 58 4.06 7.78 -1.20
N GLN A 59 4.47 6.64 -1.70
CA GLN A 59 3.73 5.91 -2.71
C GLN A 59 3.89 4.42 -2.45
N ILE A 60 2.78 3.69 -2.55
CA ILE A 60 2.82 2.23 -2.56
C ILE A 60 2.48 1.74 -3.95
N THR A 61 3.25 0.78 -4.45
CA THR A 61 3.09 0.22 -5.78
C THR A 61 3.08 -1.30 -5.68
N MET A 62 2.11 -1.91 -6.33
CA MET A 62 2.04 -3.37 -6.47
C MET A 62 2.30 -3.73 -7.92
N SER A 63 3.27 -4.61 -8.16
CA SER A 63 3.68 -5.02 -9.49
C SER A 63 3.61 -6.52 -9.65
N ASP A 64 3.26 -6.98 -10.85
CA ASP A 64 3.29 -8.41 -11.19
C ASP A 64 4.73 -8.90 -11.18
N MET A 65 5.02 -9.97 -10.46
CA MET A 65 6.39 -10.46 -10.30
C MET A 65 7.00 -10.98 -11.60
N SER A 66 6.19 -11.57 -12.47
CA SER A 66 6.71 -12.16 -13.70
C SER A 66 6.97 -11.13 -14.79
N SER A 67 6.12 -10.10 -14.91
CA SER A 67 6.20 -9.11 -15.98
C SER A 67 6.75 -7.75 -15.53
N GLY A 68 6.70 -7.48 -14.24
CA GLY A 68 7.05 -6.16 -13.72
C GLY A 68 5.98 -5.10 -13.94
N LYS A 69 4.83 -5.48 -14.51
CA LYS A 69 3.74 -4.54 -14.78
C LYS A 69 3.13 -4.04 -13.49
N VAL A 70 2.91 -2.73 -13.40
CA VAL A 70 2.24 -2.14 -12.24
C VAL A 70 0.77 -2.49 -12.27
N LEU A 71 0.29 -3.10 -11.19
CA LEU A 71 -1.10 -3.52 -11.03
C LEU A 71 -1.91 -2.48 -10.27
N TYR A 72 -1.30 -1.81 -9.31
CA TYR A 72 -1.97 -0.81 -8.49
C TYR A 72 -0.95 0.15 -7.90
N ARG A 73 -1.35 1.41 -7.77
CA ARG A 73 -0.48 2.45 -7.23
C ARG A 73 -1.32 3.45 -6.45
N GLN A 74 -0.81 3.85 -5.30
CA GLN A 74 -1.50 4.80 -4.42
C GLN A 74 -0.49 5.71 -3.74
N SER A 75 -0.80 6.99 -3.67
CA SER A 75 -0.02 7.95 -2.89
C SER A 75 -0.58 8.02 -1.47
N PHE A 76 0.28 8.38 -0.53
CA PHE A 76 -0.12 8.49 0.87
C PHE A 76 0.75 9.51 1.61
N SER A 77 0.24 9.92 2.78
CA SER A 77 1.00 10.66 3.77
C SER A 77 0.86 9.94 5.10
N THR A 78 1.90 9.95 5.92
CA THR A 78 1.90 9.22 7.18
C THR A 78 1.93 10.17 8.37
N LEU A 79 1.33 9.72 9.47
CA LEU A 79 1.46 10.42 10.77
C LEU A 79 2.92 10.42 11.22
N PHE A 80 3.68 9.40 10.86
CA PHE A 80 5.10 9.35 11.18
C PHE A 80 5.84 10.55 10.59
N GLN A 81 5.58 10.90 9.34
CA GLN A 81 6.24 12.03 8.69
C GLN A 81 5.85 13.37 9.32
N GLU A 82 4.59 13.51 9.72
CA GLU A 82 4.15 14.69 10.47
C GLU A 82 4.86 14.78 11.81
N TRP A 83 4.93 13.66 12.53
CA TRP A 83 5.61 13.60 13.81
C TRP A 83 7.10 13.94 13.68
N GLN A 84 7.76 13.55 12.59
CA GLN A 84 9.17 13.84 12.36
C GLN A 84 9.49 15.33 12.38
N THR A 85 8.51 16.19 12.15
CA THR A 85 8.70 17.64 12.18
C THR A 85 8.61 18.22 13.59
N THR A 86 8.29 17.43 14.60
CA THR A 86 8.13 17.88 15.96
C THR A 86 9.45 17.89 16.72
N GLU A 87 9.49 18.65 17.80
CA GLU A 87 10.65 18.66 18.69
C GLU A 87 10.86 17.29 19.34
N GLU A 88 9.78 16.58 19.66
CA GLU A 88 9.87 15.25 20.27
C GLU A 88 10.70 14.30 19.40
N ALA A 89 10.58 14.40 18.09
CA ALA A 89 11.32 13.55 17.16
C ALA A 89 12.83 13.74 17.22
N THR A 90 13.30 14.88 17.72
CA THR A 90 14.74 15.13 17.90
C THR A 90 15.31 14.41 19.10
N ARG A 91 14.47 13.91 19.99
CA ARG A 91 14.87 13.30 21.25
C ARG A 91 14.43 11.86 21.43
N LEU A 92 13.37 11.44 20.76
CA LEU A 92 12.76 10.13 20.92
C LEU A 92 12.70 9.38 19.61
N ARG A 93 12.55 8.07 19.73
CA ARG A 93 12.26 7.18 18.62
C ARG A 93 10.81 6.69 18.78
N LYS A 94 10.03 6.76 17.71
CA LYS A 94 8.64 6.30 17.72
C LYS A 94 8.32 5.45 16.51
N ALA A 95 7.26 4.65 16.65
CA ALA A 95 6.74 3.81 15.59
C ALA A 95 5.25 4.07 15.42
N PHE A 96 4.80 4.07 14.16
CA PHE A 96 3.41 4.28 13.78
C PHE A 96 3.00 3.20 12.80
N GLU A 97 1.83 2.61 13.01
CA GLU A 97 1.25 1.72 12.03
C GLU A 97 0.60 2.49 10.90
N ASN A 98 0.69 1.93 9.70
CA ASN A 98 -0.02 2.45 8.55
C ASN A 98 -0.59 1.28 7.76
N VAL A 99 -1.89 1.33 7.48
CA VAL A 99 -2.60 0.25 6.82
C VAL A 99 -2.88 0.64 5.38
N PHE A 100 -2.57 -0.27 4.46
CA PHE A 100 -2.88 -0.09 3.05
C PHE A 100 -3.84 -1.17 2.59
N LEU A 101 -4.83 -0.78 1.82
CA LEU A 101 -5.76 -1.70 1.19
C LEU A 101 -5.49 -1.71 -0.31
N LEU A 102 -5.24 -2.89 -0.84
CA LEU A 102 -4.89 -3.09 -2.24
C LEU A 102 -5.83 -4.12 -2.84
N PRO A 103 -6.09 -4.06 -4.15
CA PRO A 103 -6.83 -5.15 -4.80
C PRO A 103 -5.99 -6.42 -4.75
N MET A 104 -6.63 -7.55 -4.45
CA MET A 104 -5.93 -8.82 -4.38
C MET A 104 -5.42 -9.20 -5.76
N PRO A 105 -4.12 -9.47 -5.93
CA PRO A 105 -3.60 -9.88 -7.24
C PRO A 105 -4.01 -11.31 -7.56
N SER A 106 -4.18 -11.61 -8.84
CA SER A 106 -4.52 -12.96 -9.31
C SER A 106 -3.29 -13.84 -9.53
N ALA A 107 -2.11 -13.26 -9.42
CA ALA A 107 -0.82 -13.94 -9.59
C ALA A 107 0.18 -13.34 -8.61
N PRO A 108 1.35 -13.97 -8.38
CA PRO A 108 2.35 -13.43 -7.47
C PRO A 108 2.74 -12.00 -7.84
N ALA A 109 2.80 -11.13 -6.83
CA ALA A 109 3.09 -9.71 -6.97
C ALA A 109 4.04 -9.24 -5.87
N GLU A 110 4.66 -8.09 -6.12
CA GLU A 110 5.54 -7.43 -5.14
C GLU A 110 5.24 -5.94 -5.01
#